data_b91c61ab2ff5b96c4d520b0f5e225857
#
_entry.id   b91c61ab2ff5b96c4d520b0f5e225857
#
_cell.length_a   1.000
_cell.length_b   1.000
_cell.length_c   1.000
_cell.angle_alpha   90.00
_cell.angle_beta   90.00
_cell.angle_gamma   90.00
#
_symmetry.space_group_name_H-M   'P 1'
#
loop_
_entity.id
_entity.type
_entity.pdbx_description
1 polymer ?
#
loop_
_entity_poly.entity_id
_entity_poly.type
_entity_poly.pdbx_seq_one_letter_code
_entity_poly.pdbx_strand_id
1 'polypeptide(L)'
;MTETEVRNTEAEASAPQSVPNVLLSGIVGSTAYGLAREGSDVDRLGLFAAPTEELHGLRPPKESYVGTAPDITLHEAAKWCRLALSGNPTVLELVWLPEELYEVRTGSGEELIGIRTTFLGARRVRDAYLGYATQQFRRLEGRADGSFSADTRKRTAKHARHLKRLCHQGYELYRSGRLTIEVEDPEEFHRFGEQVAADPEVARPLLRSFEEAFDSTRSALPEQPDERAAESWLRGVRRRFYEVG
;
A
#
# COMPACT_ATOMS: atom_id res chain seq x y z
N MET A 1 -23.95 46.10 -35.50
CA MET A 1 -22.73 45.32 -35.58
C MET A 1 -21.99 45.50 -34.26
N THR A 2 -22.19 44.59 -33.35
CA THR A 2 -21.51 44.55 -32.06
C THR A 2 -21.15 43.10 -31.81
N GLU A 3 -19.84 42.82 -31.94
CA GLU A 3 -19.25 41.52 -31.69
C GLU A 3 -19.33 41.18 -30.20
N THR A 4 -19.91 40.03 -29.92
CA THR A 4 -19.96 39.46 -28.57
C THR A 4 -18.71 38.62 -28.38
N GLU A 5 -17.75 39.14 -27.63
CA GLU A 5 -16.59 38.39 -27.13
C GLU A 5 -17.05 37.25 -26.22
N VAL A 6 -16.88 36.03 -26.69
CA VAL A 6 -16.98 34.82 -25.89
C VAL A 6 -15.66 34.70 -25.09
N ARG A 7 -15.69 35.06 -23.80
CA ARG A 7 -14.59 34.74 -22.87
C ARG A 7 -14.55 33.26 -22.64
N ASN A 8 -13.56 32.63 -23.24
CA ASN A 8 -13.13 31.30 -22.92
C ASN A 8 -12.42 31.34 -21.56
N THR A 9 -13.11 30.95 -20.50
CA THR A 9 -12.49 30.69 -19.19
C THR A 9 -11.89 29.31 -19.25
N GLU A 10 -10.65 29.21 -19.69
CA GLU A 10 -9.83 28.04 -19.43
C GLU A 10 -9.68 27.89 -17.92
N ALA A 11 -10.26 26.82 -17.37
CA ALA A 11 -10.05 26.41 -16.02
C ALA A 11 -8.56 26.00 -15.90
N GLU A 12 -7.72 26.89 -15.36
CA GLU A 12 -6.38 26.54 -14.93
C GLU A 12 -6.49 25.38 -13.92
N ALA A 13 -6.12 24.21 -14.39
CA ALA A 13 -5.91 23.05 -13.54
C ALA A 13 -4.80 23.43 -12.55
N SER A 14 -5.18 23.75 -11.33
CA SER A 14 -4.26 24.05 -10.24
C SER A 14 -3.27 22.89 -10.12
N ALA A 15 -1.99 23.16 -10.36
CA ALA A 15 -0.91 22.23 -10.11
C ALA A 15 -1.04 21.70 -8.66
N PRO A 16 -0.82 20.40 -8.41
CA PRO A 16 -0.91 19.86 -7.06
C PRO A 16 0.05 20.65 -6.18
N GLN A 17 -0.49 21.25 -5.11
CA GLN A 17 0.32 21.93 -4.09
C GLN A 17 1.41 20.94 -3.68
N SER A 18 2.69 21.31 -3.85
CA SER A 18 3.82 20.45 -3.51
C SER A 18 3.68 20.03 -2.04
N VAL A 19 3.53 18.75 -1.78
CA VAL A 19 3.50 18.23 -0.40
C VAL A 19 4.88 18.47 0.19
N PRO A 20 5.01 19.29 1.25
CA PRO A 20 6.31 19.56 1.82
C PRO A 20 6.86 18.33 2.54
N ASN A 21 8.17 18.19 2.58
CA ASN A 21 8.88 17.24 3.44
C ASN A 21 8.52 15.76 3.22
N VAL A 22 8.49 15.29 1.95
CA VAL A 22 8.41 13.87 1.66
C VAL A 22 9.66 13.17 2.21
N LEU A 23 9.48 12.19 3.08
CA LEU A 23 10.57 11.47 3.74
C LEU A 23 11.02 10.23 2.98
N LEU A 24 10.06 9.51 2.43
CA LEU A 24 10.26 8.29 1.66
C LEU A 24 9.11 8.15 0.68
N SER A 25 9.40 7.84 -0.58
CA SER A 25 8.39 7.45 -1.56
C SER A 25 8.98 6.51 -2.60
N GLY A 26 8.11 5.72 -3.22
CA GLY A 26 8.52 4.81 -4.27
C GLY A 26 7.35 4.25 -5.07
N ILE A 27 7.70 3.53 -6.13
CA ILE A 27 6.77 2.83 -7.00
C ILE A 27 6.31 1.56 -6.31
N VAL A 28 5.01 1.37 -6.23
CA VAL A 28 4.34 0.23 -5.61
C VAL A 28 3.38 -0.44 -6.61
N GLY A 29 2.48 -1.27 -6.12
CA GLY A 29 1.44 -1.86 -6.95
C GLY A 29 1.97 -2.87 -7.96
N SER A 30 1.25 -3.01 -9.07
CA SER A 30 1.54 -4.05 -10.08
C SER A 30 2.96 -3.97 -10.65
N THR A 31 3.52 -2.77 -10.75
CA THR A 31 4.91 -2.55 -11.22
C THR A 31 5.91 -3.15 -10.24
N ALA A 32 5.77 -2.86 -8.94
CA ALA A 32 6.66 -3.39 -7.91
C ALA A 32 6.56 -4.91 -7.76
N TYR A 33 5.39 -5.49 -8.04
CA TYR A 33 5.20 -6.95 -7.95
C TYR A 33 5.67 -7.72 -9.17
N GLY A 34 6.12 -7.05 -10.25
CA GLY A 34 6.39 -7.69 -11.54
C GLY A 34 5.13 -8.15 -12.28
N LEU A 35 3.96 -7.67 -11.89
CA LEU A 35 2.66 -8.05 -12.46
C LEU A 35 2.11 -7.01 -13.46
N ALA A 36 2.85 -5.92 -13.71
CA ALA A 36 2.44 -4.90 -14.66
C ALA A 36 2.44 -5.45 -16.09
N ARG A 37 1.49 -5.00 -16.91
CA ARG A 37 1.39 -5.25 -18.34
C ARG A 37 1.26 -3.92 -19.07
N GLU A 38 1.35 -3.96 -20.39
CA GLU A 38 1.14 -2.77 -21.23
C GLU A 38 -0.17 -2.05 -20.86
N GLY A 39 -0.07 -0.75 -20.59
CA GLY A 39 -1.19 0.06 -20.12
C GLY A 39 -1.53 -0.05 -18.63
N SER A 40 -0.67 -0.69 -17.83
CA SER A 40 -0.82 -0.66 -16.36
C SER A 40 -0.44 0.71 -15.81
N ASP A 41 -1.23 1.20 -14.85
CA ASP A 41 -0.92 2.43 -14.11
C ASP A 41 0.31 2.23 -13.22
N VAL A 42 1.04 3.31 -13.00
CA VAL A 42 2.18 3.35 -12.08
C VAL A 42 1.73 3.97 -10.77
N ASP A 43 1.47 3.10 -9.79
CA ASP A 43 1.05 3.49 -8.45
C ASP A 43 2.26 3.95 -7.62
N ARG A 44 2.12 5.03 -6.85
CA ARG A 44 3.14 5.54 -5.93
C ARG A 44 2.61 5.62 -4.51
N LEU A 45 3.46 5.27 -3.58
CA LEU A 45 3.18 5.39 -2.16
C LEU A 45 4.34 6.11 -1.47
N GLY A 46 4.02 6.88 -0.44
CA GLY A 46 5.06 7.51 0.37
C GLY A 46 4.54 8.03 1.69
N LEU A 47 5.44 8.64 2.43
CA LEU A 47 5.10 9.36 3.64
C LEU A 47 5.81 10.73 3.69
N PHE A 48 5.20 11.66 4.38
CA PHE A 48 5.71 13.01 4.57
C PHE A 48 5.65 13.43 6.05
N ALA A 49 6.46 14.40 6.42
CA ALA A 49 6.38 15.04 7.73
C ALA A 49 5.62 16.36 7.59
N ALA A 50 4.51 16.50 8.30
CA ALA A 50 3.90 17.81 8.50
C ALA A 50 4.80 18.67 9.40
N PRO A 51 4.88 20.01 9.18
CA PRO A 51 5.51 20.93 10.13
C PRO A 51 4.95 20.70 11.53
N THR A 52 5.83 20.52 12.52
CA THR A 52 5.38 20.08 13.85
C THR A 52 4.52 21.15 14.53
N GLU A 53 4.75 22.42 14.25
CA GLU A 53 3.93 23.52 14.76
C GLU A 53 2.47 23.44 14.29
N GLU A 54 2.24 23.02 13.04
CA GLU A 54 0.88 22.88 12.52
C GLU A 54 0.07 21.81 13.26
N LEU A 55 0.75 20.79 13.82
CA LEU A 55 0.09 19.74 14.61
C LEU A 55 -0.47 20.26 15.94
N HIS A 56 0.00 21.40 16.43
CA HIS A 56 -0.48 22.05 17.65
C HIS A 56 -1.52 23.15 17.39
N GLY A 57 -1.80 23.41 16.11
CA GLY A 57 -2.76 24.42 15.69
C GLY A 57 -4.22 23.97 15.86
N LEU A 58 -5.14 24.93 15.73
CA LEU A 58 -6.59 24.66 15.76
C LEU A 58 -7.05 23.79 14.55
N ARG A 59 -6.28 23.77 13.48
CA ARG A 59 -6.57 23.00 12.26
C ARG A 59 -5.38 22.10 11.98
N PRO A 60 -5.46 20.82 12.38
CA PRO A 60 -4.38 19.90 12.10
C PRO A 60 -4.19 19.72 10.58
N PRO A 61 -2.95 19.46 10.13
CA PRO A 61 -2.66 19.22 8.73
C PRO A 61 -3.37 17.95 8.23
N LYS A 62 -3.52 17.83 6.91
CA LYS A 62 -4.08 16.63 6.29
C LYS A 62 -3.21 15.41 6.61
N GLU A 63 -3.84 14.33 7.02
CA GLU A 63 -3.15 13.06 7.28
C GLU A 63 -2.79 12.29 5.99
N SER A 64 -3.31 12.69 4.84
CA SER A 64 -2.98 12.10 3.53
C SER A 64 -3.20 13.07 2.40
N TYR A 65 -2.37 12.91 1.37
CA TYR A 65 -2.56 13.49 0.04
C TYR A 65 -2.74 12.36 -0.97
N VAL A 66 -3.70 12.52 -1.88
CA VAL A 66 -3.97 11.59 -2.97
C VAL A 66 -3.98 12.39 -4.26
N GLY A 67 -3.08 12.05 -5.17
CA GLY A 67 -3.00 12.60 -6.53
C GLY A 67 -3.42 11.53 -7.53
N THR A 68 -3.92 11.96 -8.68
CA THR A 68 -4.32 11.08 -9.78
C THR A 68 -3.44 11.23 -11.03
N ALA A 69 -2.64 12.30 -11.08
CA ALA A 69 -1.70 12.56 -12.16
C ALA A 69 -0.44 13.27 -11.60
N PRO A 70 0.56 12.52 -11.13
CA PRO A 70 0.67 11.06 -11.08
C PRO A 70 -0.24 10.42 -10.02
N ASP A 71 -0.53 9.11 -10.18
CA ASP A 71 -1.23 8.34 -9.15
C ASP A 71 -0.28 8.13 -7.95
N ILE A 72 -0.55 8.88 -6.87
CA ILE A 72 0.28 8.91 -5.67
C ILE A 72 -0.56 9.03 -4.41
N THR A 73 -0.22 8.23 -3.41
CA THR A 73 -0.76 8.38 -2.06
C THR A 73 0.39 8.67 -1.10
N LEU A 74 0.32 9.79 -0.38
CA LEU A 74 1.27 10.15 0.67
C LEU A 74 0.55 10.19 2.00
N HIS A 75 1.06 9.49 3.01
CA HIS A 75 0.54 9.53 4.37
C HIS A 75 1.43 10.39 5.26
N GLU A 76 0.82 11.14 6.16
CA GLU A 76 1.56 11.80 7.22
C GLU A 76 2.25 10.76 8.12
N ALA A 77 3.46 11.06 8.62
CA ALA A 77 4.34 10.12 9.31
C ALA A 77 3.66 9.37 10.47
N ALA A 78 2.85 10.06 11.31
CA ALA A 78 2.13 9.39 12.39
C ALA A 78 1.03 8.45 11.85
N LYS A 79 0.32 8.86 10.80
CA LYS A 79 -0.67 8.00 10.16
C LYS A 79 -0.01 6.76 9.55
N TRP A 80 1.12 6.97 8.85
CA TRP A 80 1.88 5.87 8.28
C TRP A 80 2.28 4.86 9.37
N CYS A 81 2.85 5.33 10.50
CA CYS A 81 3.20 4.48 11.64
C CYS A 81 1.99 3.69 12.18
N ARG A 82 0.84 4.35 12.38
CA ARG A 82 -0.37 3.66 12.87
C ARG A 82 -0.82 2.55 11.93
N LEU A 83 -0.81 2.80 10.61
CA LEU A 83 -1.17 1.81 9.60
C LEU A 83 -0.16 0.66 9.58
N ALA A 84 1.15 0.95 9.62
CA ALA A 84 2.20 -0.07 9.65
C ALA A 84 2.11 -0.95 10.91
N LEU A 85 1.93 -0.36 12.10
CA LEU A 85 1.73 -1.07 13.35
C LEU A 85 0.46 -1.95 13.37
N SER A 86 -0.55 -1.59 12.59
CA SER A 86 -1.74 -2.44 12.40
C SER A 86 -1.51 -3.61 11.44
N GLY A 87 -0.33 -3.71 10.83
CA GLY A 87 0.01 -4.73 9.84
C GLY A 87 -0.56 -4.47 8.45
N ASN A 88 -0.92 -3.22 8.12
CA ASN A 88 -1.49 -2.88 6.81
C ASN A 88 -0.55 -3.28 5.67
N PRO A 89 -0.93 -4.24 4.78
CA PRO A 89 -0.04 -4.76 3.75
C PRO A 89 0.49 -3.70 2.80
N THR A 90 -0.40 -2.80 2.33
CA THR A 90 -0.05 -1.76 1.35
C THR A 90 0.98 -0.79 1.91
N VAL A 91 0.84 -0.40 3.18
CA VAL A 91 1.73 0.56 3.82
C VAL A 91 3.09 -0.07 4.14
N LEU A 92 3.10 -1.32 4.58
CA LEU A 92 4.32 -2.04 4.89
C LEU A 92 5.23 -2.24 3.66
N GLU A 93 4.66 -2.39 2.46
CA GLU A 93 5.43 -2.55 1.22
C GLU A 93 6.48 -1.45 1.04
N LEU A 94 6.16 -0.21 1.40
CA LEU A 94 7.05 0.93 1.19
C LEU A 94 8.45 0.75 1.79
N VAL A 95 8.56 0.16 2.97
CA VAL A 95 9.86 -0.04 3.66
C VAL A 95 10.57 -1.35 3.28
N TRP A 96 9.99 -2.10 2.33
CA TRP A 96 10.54 -3.34 1.80
C TRP A 96 10.78 -3.29 0.29
N LEU A 97 10.58 -2.12 -0.35
CA LEU A 97 10.82 -1.97 -1.78
C LEU A 97 12.28 -2.29 -2.13
N PRO A 98 12.54 -2.86 -3.30
CA PRO A 98 13.85 -2.86 -3.93
C PRO A 98 14.38 -1.43 -4.09
N GLU A 99 15.70 -1.29 -4.07
CA GLU A 99 16.35 0.03 -4.05
C GLU A 99 15.99 0.90 -5.26
N GLU A 100 15.89 0.28 -6.42
CA GLU A 100 15.57 0.90 -7.70
C GLU A 100 14.14 1.45 -7.81
N LEU A 101 13.24 1.04 -6.92
CA LEU A 101 11.86 1.51 -6.92
C LEU A 101 11.62 2.73 -6.02
N TYR A 102 12.61 3.14 -5.23
CA TYR A 102 12.48 4.37 -4.46
C TYR A 102 12.69 5.60 -5.34
N GLU A 103 11.78 6.57 -5.23
CA GLU A 103 11.88 7.89 -5.89
C GLU A 103 12.41 8.96 -4.93
N VAL A 104 12.08 8.86 -3.64
CA VAL A 104 12.60 9.74 -2.58
C VAL A 104 13.08 8.90 -1.40
N ARG A 105 14.33 9.13 -0.98
CA ARG A 105 14.93 8.52 0.22
C ARG A 105 15.71 9.60 0.98
N THR A 106 15.15 10.10 2.08
CA THR A 106 15.82 11.03 2.98
C THR A 106 16.49 10.28 4.13
N GLY A 107 17.33 10.95 4.91
CA GLY A 107 17.91 10.35 6.12
C GLY A 107 16.85 9.79 7.08
N SER A 108 15.70 10.47 7.23
CA SER A 108 14.58 9.97 8.04
C SER A 108 13.89 8.76 7.40
N GLY A 109 13.82 8.71 6.08
CA GLY A 109 13.34 7.54 5.33
C GLY A 109 14.26 6.33 5.50
N GLU A 110 15.57 6.52 5.44
CA GLU A 110 16.57 5.47 5.67
C GLU A 110 16.49 4.91 7.10
N GLU A 111 16.36 5.79 8.10
CA GLU A 111 16.16 5.36 9.48
C GLU A 111 14.90 4.49 9.62
N LEU A 112 13.81 4.87 8.92
CA LEU A 112 12.56 4.10 8.91
C LEU A 112 12.74 2.72 8.29
N ILE A 113 13.42 2.62 7.15
CA ILE A 113 13.79 1.34 6.51
C ILE A 113 14.62 0.50 7.48
N GLY A 114 15.57 1.11 8.19
CA GLY A 114 16.43 0.44 9.16
C GLY A 114 15.67 -0.23 10.32
N ILE A 115 14.55 0.36 10.72
CA ILE A 115 13.70 -0.17 11.82
C ILE A 115 12.46 -0.91 11.31
N ARG A 116 12.35 -1.27 10.03
CA ARG A 116 11.13 -1.84 9.43
C ARG A 116 10.55 -3.06 10.15
N THR A 117 11.39 -3.88 10.76
CA THR A 117 10.94 -5.06 11.52
C THR A 117 10.22 -4.71 12.82
N THR A 118 10.42 -3.50 13.35
CA THR A 118 9.74 -2.94 14.51
C THR A 118 8.21 -2.92 14.37
N PHE A 119 7.72 -2.74 13.13
CA PHE A 119 6.30 -2.67 12.83
C PHE A 119 5.61 -4.03 12.75
N LEU A 120 6.38 -5.13 12.84
CA LEU A 120 5.88 -6.47 12.63
C LEU A 120 5.50 -7.15 13.94
N GLY A 121 4.29 -7.70 13.98
CA GLY A 121 3.81 -8.57 15.04
C GLY A 121 3.05 -9.75 14.45
N ALA A 122 3.28 -10.97 14.96
CA ALA A 122 2.73 -12.20 14.40
C ALA A 122 1.21 -12.14 14.21
N ARG A 123 0.49 -11.78 15.28
CA ARG A 123 -0.97 -11.68 15.23
C ARG A 123 -1.44 -10.59 14.26
N ARG A 124 -0.80 -9.40 14.28
CA ARG A 124 -1.18 -8.28 13.42
C ARG A 124 -0.99 -8.61 11.94
N VAL A 125 0.15 -9.23 11.58
CA VAL A 125 0.44 -9.65 10.21
C VAL A 125 -0.58 -10.69 9.75
N ARG A 126 -0.80 -11.77 10.52
CA ARG A 126 -1.77 -12.80 10.17
C ARG A 126 -3.16 -12.20 9.95
N ASP A 127 -3.69 -11.47 10.93
CA ASP A 127 -5.06 -10.95 10.90
C ASP A 127 -5.24 -9.93 9.77
N ALA A 128 -4.25 -9.06 9.52
CA ALA A 128 -4.32 -8.08 8.45
C ALA A 128 -4.27 -8.73 7.07
N TYR A 129 -3.26 -9.55 6.78
CA TYR A 129 -3.11 -10.15 5.44
C TYR A 129 -4.27 -11.08 5.09
N LEU A 130 -4.70 -11.95 6.02
CA LEU A 130 -5.88 -12.79 5.81
C LEU A 130 -7.17 -11.95 5.70
N GLY A 131 -7.32 -10.93 6.52
CA GLY A 131 -8.46 -10.02 6.46
C GLY A 131 -8.57 -9.30 5.12
N TYR A 132 -7.46 -8.77 4.60
CA TYR A 132 -7.42 -8.15 3.27
C TYR A 132 -7.67 -9.19 2.15
N ALA A 133 -7.07 -10.39 2.23
CA ALA A 133 -7.32 -11.47 1.27
C ALA A 133 -8.80 -11.88 1.27
N THR A 134 -9.41 -12.09 2.44
CA THR A 134 -10.84 -12.39 2.59
C THR A 134 -11.71 -11.28 2.02
N GLN A 135 -11.34 -10.00 2.22
CA GLN A 135 -12.06 -8.88 1.62
C GLN A 135 -12.00 -8.91 0.08
N GLN A 136 -10.83 -9.24 -0.49
CA GLN A 136 -10.73 -9.44 -1.94
C GLN A 136 -11.64 -10.58 -2.40
N PHE A 137 -11.66 -11.71 -1.70
CA PHE A 137 -12.52 -12.84 -2.03
C PHE A 137 -14.01 -12.46 -2.01
N ARG A 138 -14.49 -11.76 -1.00
CA ARG A 138 -15.87 -11.26 -0.94
C ARG A 138 -16.23 -10.34 -2.11
N ARG A 139 -15.28 -9.55 -2.59
CA ARG A 139 -15.47 -8.73 -3.80
C ARG A 139 -15.59 -9.58 -5.08
N LEU A 140 -14.97 -10.76 -5.11
CA LEU A 140 -15.12 -11.72 -6.20
C LEU A 140 -16.49 -12.38 -6.16
N GLU A 141 -16.94 -12.86 -5.00
CA GLU A 141 -18.26 -13.47 -4.80
C GLU A 141 -19.40 -12.50 -5.18
N GLY A 142 -19.33 -11.25 -4.72
CA GLY A 142 -20.36 -10.23 -5.00
C GLY A 142 -20.48 -9.80 -6.47
N ARG A 143 -19.59 -10.28 -7.36
CA ARG A 143 -19.61 -10.03 -8.81
C ARG A 143 -20.03 -11.25 -9.63
N ALA A 144 -20.30 -12.36 -8.98
CA ALA A 144 -20.79 -13.58 -9.62
C ALA A 144 -22.24 -13.47 -10.15
N ASP A 145 -22.86 -12.30 -10.07
CA ASP A 145 -24.24 -11.99 -10.43
C ASP A 145 -24.52 -11.87 -11.94
N GLY A 146 -23.60 -12.33 -12.80
CA GLY A 146 -23.86 -12.52 -14.23
C GLY A 146 -23.52 -11.35 -15.16
N SER A 147 -22.85 -10.31 -14.71
CA SER A 147 -22.34 -9.26 -15.60
C SER A 147 -21.02 -9.69 -16.28
N PHE A 148 -21.11 -10.23 -17.50
CA PHE A 148 -19.96 -10.73 -18.28
C PHE A 148 -19.29 -9.66 -19.15
N SER A 149 -19.18 -8.41 -18.72
CA SER A 149 -18.42 -7.44 -19.51
C SER A 149 -16.91 -7.72 -19.42
N ALA A 150 -16.17 -7.38 -20.50
CA ALA A 150 -14.71 -7.52 -20.52
C ALA A 150 -14.04 -6.74 -19.38
N ASP A 151 -14.59 -5.60 -19.00
CA ASP A 151 -14.11 -4.79 -17.86
C ASP A 151 -14.32 -5.47 -16.51
N THR A 152 -15.47 -6.13 -16.32
CA THR A 152 -15.74 -6.91 -15.10
C THR A 152 -14.74 -8.05 -14.97
N ARG A 153 -14.47 -8.78 -16.06
CA ARG A 153 -13.50 -9.87 -16.10
C ARG A 153 -12.08 -9.39 -15.74
N LYS A 154 -11.63 -8.28 -16.34
CA LYS A 154 -10.31 -7.68 -16.02
C LYS A 154 -10.20 -7.29 -14.55
N ARG A 155 -11.22 -6.66 -13.98
CA ARG A 155 -11.26 -6.27 -12.55
C ARG A 155 -11.25 -7.50 -11.65
N THR A 156 -12.01 -8.54 -11.98
CA THR A 156 -12.06 -9.79 -11.24
C THR A 156 -10.68 -10.45 -11.24
N ALA A 157 -10.02 -10.57 -12.39
CA ALA A 157 -8.66 -11.09 -12.50
C ALA A 157 -7.65 -10.25 -11.67
N LYS A 158 -7.77 -8.91 -11.66
CA LYS A 158 -6.93 -8.02 -10.82
C LYS A 158 -7.12 -8.32 -9.33
N HIS A 159 -8.37 -8.47 -8.86
CA HIS A 159 -8.65 -8.80 -7.46
C HIS A 159 -8.15 -10.18 -7.06
N ALA A 160 -8.25 -11.17 -7.96
CA ALA A 160 -7.74 -12.53 -7.73
C ALA A 160 -6.22 -12.55 -7.59
N ARG A 161 -5.49 -11.85 -8.46
CA ARG A 161 -4.02 -11.69 -8.32
C ARG A 161 -3.65 -11.02 -7.01
N HIS A 162 -4.39 -9.98 -6.62
CA HIS A 162 -4.17 -9.29 -5.36
C HIS A 162 -4.42 -10.20 -4.14
N LEU A 163 -5.49 -11.01 -4.15
CA LEU A 163 -5.76 -12.02 -3.14
C LEU A 163 -4.59 -13.01 -3.04
N LYS A 164 -4.17 -13.60 -4.16
CA LYS A 164 -3.08 -14.58 -4.18
C LYS A 164 -1.79 -13.97 -3.61
N ARG A 165 -1.44 -12.75 -4.03
CA ARG A 165 -0.26 -12.03 -3.52
C ARG A 165 -0.33 -11.81 -2.01
N LEU A 166 -1.46 -11.33 -1.49
CA LEU A 166 -1.64 -11.12 -0.05
C LEU A 166 -1.43 -12.41 0.74
N CYS A 167 -1.96 -13.54 0.26
CA CYS A 167 -1.77 -14.83 0.89
C CYS A 167 -0.28 -15.23 0.94
N HIS A 168 0.40 -15.19 -0.22
CA HIS A 168 1.82 -15.58 -0.31
C HIS A 168 2.72 -14.65 0.50
N GLN A 169 2.64 -13.35 0.28
CA GLN A 169 3.50 -12.38 0.96
C GLN A 169 3.24 -12.32 2.47
N GLY A 170 1.97 -12.38 2.88
CA GLY A 170 1.63 -12.39 4.29
C GLY A 170 2.18 -13.63 5.01
N TYR A 171 2.07 -14.79 4.39
CA TYR A 171 2.58 -16.04 4.93
C TYR A 171 4.12 -16.06 4.97
N GLU A 172 4.79 -15.59 3.91
CA GLU A 172 6.24 -15.47 3.90
C GLU A 172 6.74 -14.52 5.00
N LEU A 173 6.14 -13.34 5.10
CA LEU A 173 6.45 -12.37 6.15
C LEU A 173 6.27 -12.97 7.55
N TYR A 174 5.16 -13.68 7.77
CA TYR A 174 4.85 -14.35 9.03
C TYR A 174 5.88 -15.42 9.39
N ARG A 175 6.27 -16.25 8.40
CA ARG A 175 7.17 -17.39 8.58
C ARG A 175 8.64 -16.98 8.69
N SER A 176 9.07 -15.96 7.93
CA SER A 176 10.50 -15.61 7.78
C SER A 176 10.89 -14.27 8.40
N GLY A 177 9.93 -13.39 8.68
CA GLY A 177 10.20 -12.01 9.08
C GLY A 177 10.67 -11.13 7.94
N ARG A 178 10.53 -11.57 6.68
CA ARG A 178 10.94 -10.84 5.47
C ARG A 178 9.77 -10.72 4.50
N LEU A 179 9.68 -9.58 3.84
CA LEU A 179 8.70 -9.33 2.80
C LEU A 179 9.40 -9.19 1.46
N THR A 180 9.16 -10.13 0.55
CA THR A 180 9.59 -10.04 -0.85
C THR A 180 8.48 -9.35 -1.64
N ILE A 181 8.81 -8.26 -2.32
CA ILE A 181 7.80 -7.45 -3.05
C ILE A 181 7.49 -8.08 -4.40
N GLU A 182 8.52 -8.39 -5.18
CA GLU A 182 8.37 -9.02 -6.49
C GLU A 182 7.93 -10.49 -6.35
N VAL A 183 7.00 -10.93 -7.18
CA VAL A 183 6.53 -12.32 -7.18
C VAL A 183 7.45 -13.18 -8.04
N GLU A 184 7.69 -14.45 -7.64
CA GLU A 184 8.62 -15.36 -8.32
C GLU A 184 8.13 -15.79 -9.73
N ASP A 185 6.82 -16.03 -9.91
CA ASP A 185 6.22 -16.44 -11.19
C ASP A 185 5.02 -15.54 -11.55
N PRO A 186 5.26 -14.37 -12.19
CA PRO A 186 4.20 -13.49 -12.62
C PRO A 186 3.13 -14.16 -13.49
N GLU A 187 3.53 -15.09 -14.36
CA GLU A 187 2.61 -15.76 -15.26
C GLU A 187 1.66 -16.72 -14.51
N GLU A 188 2.11 -17.33 -13.43
CA GLU A 188 1.23 -18.13 -12.56
C GLU A 188 0.15 -17.26 -11.90
N PHE A 189 0.51 -16.05 -11.47
CA PHE A 189 -0.46 -15.08 -10.94
C PHE A 189 -1.46 -14.65 -12.00
N HIS A 190 -1.01 -14.42 -13.23
CA HIS A 190 -1.88 -14.06 -14.33
C HIS A 190 -2.84 -15.21 -14.69
N ARG A 191 -2.34 -16.45 -14.81
CA ARG A 191 -3.18 -17.64 -15.04
C ARG A 191 -4.22 -17.82 -13.95
N PHE A 192 -3.83 -17.71 -12.68
CA PHE A 192 -4.76 -17.76 -11.55
C PHE A 192 -5.83 -16.67 -11.65
N GLY A 193 -5.44 -15.44 -11.99
CA GLY A 193 -6.38 -14.35 -12.20
C GLY A 193 -7.44 -14.68 -13.26
N GLU A 194 -7.05 -15.25 -14.40
CA GLU A 194 -7.97 -15.64 -15.47
C GLU A 194 -8.87 -16.82 -15.08
N GLN A 195 -8.35 -17.78 -14.33
CA GLN A 195 -9.14 -18.91 -13.81
C GLN A 195 -10.23 -18.42 -12.86
N VAL A 196 -9.89 -17.56 -11.91
CA VAL A 196 -10.85 -16.97 -10.96
C VAL A 196 -11.83 -16.03 -11.67
N ALA A 197 -11.41 -15.34 -12.74
CA ALA A 197 -12.32 -14.52 -13.53
C ALA A 197 -13.36 -15.36 -14.30
N ALA A 198 -13.06 -16.62 -14.58
CA ALA A 198 -14.00 -17.58 -15.15
C ALA A 198 -14.87 -18.27 -14.10
N ASP A 199 -14.28 -18.60 -12.94
CA ASP A 199 -14.96 -19.23 -11.80
C ASP A 199 -14.38 -18.70 -10.47
N PRO A 200 -15.08 -17.80 -9.75
CA PRO A 200 -14.61 -17.25 -8.48
C PRO A 200 -14.32 -18.30 -7.40
N GLU A 201 -14.99 -19.46 -7.44
CA GLU A 201 -14.80 -20.53 -6.46
C GLU A 201 -13.39 -21.12 -6.48
N VAL A 202 -12.65 -20.98 -7.58
CA VAL A 202 -11.23 -21.38 -7.71
C VAL A 202 -10.33 -20.69 -6.65
N ALA A 203 -10.71 -19.51 -6.15
CA ALA A 203 -9.94 -18.81 -5.14
C ALA A 203 -10.13 -19.36 -3.71
N ARG A 204 -11.23 -20.07 -3.43
CA ARG A 204 -11.59 -20.56 -2.08
C ARG A 204 -10.58 -21.57 -1.51
N PRO A 205 -10.14 -22.61 -2.27
CA PRO A 205 -9.13 -23.53 -1.78
C PRO A 205 -7.81 -22.86 -1.44
N LEU A 206 -7.39 -21.86 -2.22
CA LEU A 206 -6.17 -21.11 -1.95
C LEU A 206 -6.28 -20.37 -0.60
N LEU A 207 -7.38 -19.65 -0.36
CA LEU A 207 -7.55 -18.91 0.89
C LEU A 207 -7.53 -19.86 2.10
N ARG A 208 -8.24 -20.98 2.03
CA ARG A 208 -8.25 -22.00 3.10
C ARG A 208 -6.87 -22.58 3.37
N SER A 209 -6.11 -22.92 2.32
CA SER A 209 -4.77 -23.49 2.49
C SER A 209 -3.83 -22.52 3.21
N PHE A 210 -3.97 -21.20 3.01
CA PHE A 210 -3.18 -20.22 3.73
C PHE A 210 -3.68 -20.00 5.16
N GLU A 211 -4.99 -20.05 5.42
CA GLU A 211 -5.52 -20.04 6.78
C GLU A 211 -4.94 -21.21 7.60
N GLU A 212 -4.97 -22.43 7.07
CA GLU A 212 -4.39 -23.61 7.68
C GLU A 212 -2.86 -23.50 7.85
N ALA A 213 -2.16 -22.95 6.85
CA ALA A 213 -0.73 -22.73 6.91
C ALA A 213 -0.34 -21.74 8.01
N PHE A 214 -1.05 -20.62 8.16
CA PHE A 214 -0.82 -19.67 9.25
C PHE A 214 -1.07 -20.32 10.63
N ASP A 215 -2.13 -21.12 10.75
CA ASP A 215 -2.52 -21.77 12.03
C ASP A 215 -1.52 -22.86 12.44
N SER A 216 -0.92 -23.55 11.47
CA SER A 216 0.04 -24.64 11.72
C SER A 216 1.50 -24.21 11.82
N THR A 217 1.82 -22.97 11.43
CA THR A 217 3.21 -22.48 11.37
C THR A 217 3.56 -21.62 12.58
N ARG A 218 4.69 -21.92 13.21
CA ARG A 218 5.27 -21.01 14.21
C ARG A 218 5.86 -19.79 13.52
N SER A 219 5.39 -18.61 13.91
CA SER A 219 5.90 -17.35 13.37
C SER A 219 7.36 -17.07 13.77
N ALA A 220 8.11 -16.46 12.85
CA ALA A 220 9.41 -15.87 13.15
C ALA A 220 9.30 -14.46 13.75
N LEU A 221 8.09 -13.85 13.71
CA LEU A 221 7.83 -12.51 14.20
C LEU A 221 7.64 -12.50 15.73
N PRO A 222 7.92 -11.36 16.39
CA PRO A 222 7.50 -11.16 17.78
C PRO A 222 5.97 -11.22 17.89
N GLU A 223 5.46 -11.47 19.07
CA GLU A 223 4.01 -11.53 19.30
C GLU A 223 3.32 -10.19 18.97
N GLN A 224 3.95 -9.08 19.35
CA GLN A 224 3.49 -7.72 19.15
C GLN A 224 4.60 -6.87 18.49
N PRO A 225 4.24 -5.84 17.71
CA PRO A 225 5.20 -4.87 17.20
C PRO A 225 5.84 -4.06 18.34
N ASP A 226 7.03 -3.51 18.10
CA ASP A 226 7.68 -2.58 19.04
C ASP A 226 7.20 -1.14 18.82
N GLU A 227 6.07 -0.81 19.43
CA GLU A 227 5.47 0.52 19.35
C GLU A 227 6.41 1.62 19.91
N ARG A 228 7.31 1.28 20.87
CA ARG A 228 8.23 2.24 21.47
C ARG A 228 9.30 2.68 20.47
N ALA A 229 9.85 1.75 19.70
CA ALA A 229 10.83 2.08 18.66
C ALA A 229 10.19 2.91 17.54
N ALA A 230 8.97 2.57 17.10
CA ALA A 230 8.21 3.35 16.13
C ALA A 230 7.93 4.78 16.65
N GLU A 231 7.51 4.91 17.90
CA GLU A 231 7.28 6.20 18.57
C GLU A 231 8.57 7.03 18.68
N SER A 232 9.70 6.38 19.01
CA SER A 232 11.00 7.05 19.11
C SER A 232 11.42 7.67 17.77
N TRP A 233 11.27 6.92 16.67
CA TRP A 233 11.52 7.41 15.32
C TRP A 233 10.61 8.61 15.00
N LEU A 234 9.30 8.48 15.23
CA LEU A 234 8.32 9.53 14.96
C LEU A 234 8.66 10.82 15.73
N ARG A 235 9.02 10.72 17.01
CA ARG A 235 9.47 11.88 17.81
C ARG A 235 10.75 12.50 17.26
N GLY A 236 11.66 11.70 16.70
CA GLY A 236 12.83 12.17 15.98
C GLY A 236 12.47 13.02 14.78
N VAL A 237 11.53 12.53 13.96
CA VAL A 237 10.96 13.27 12.82
C VAL A 237 10.33 14.60 13.30
N ARG A 238 9.49 14.55 14.35
CA ARG A 238 8.86 15.78 14.88
C ARG A 238 9.88 16.83 15.29
N ARG A 239 10.98 16.45 15.92
CA ARG A 239 12.05 17.40 16.30
C ARG A 239 12.76 18.02 15.10
N ARG A 240 12.97 17.25 14.02
CA ARG A 240 13.63 17.76 12.80
C ARG A 240 12.77 18.75 12.03
N PHE A 241 11.47 18.60 12.09
CA PHE A 241 10.49 19.43 11.38
C PHE A 241 9.75 20.40 12.33
N TYR A 242 10.32 20.66 13.48
CA TYR A 242 9.88 21.73 14.36
C TYR A 242 10.59 23.02 13.92
N GLU A 243 9.86 23.89 13.25
CA GLU A 243 10.38 25.21 12.89
C GLU A 243 10.31 26.09 14.13
N VAL A 244 11.47 26.51 14.63
CA VAL A 244 11.58 27.58 15.60
C VAL A 244 11.50 28.86 14.78
N GLY A 245 10.33 29.54 14.80
CA GLY A 245 10.11 30.82 14.14
C GLY A 245 10.97 31.93 14.72
#